data_9202990ab82750a1327867adf16ab436
#
_entry.id   9202990ab82750a1327867adf16ab436
#
_cell.length_a   1.000
_cell.length_b   1.000
_cell.length_c   1.000
_cell.angle_alpha   90.00
_cell.angle_beta   90.00
_cell.angle_gamma   90.00
#
_symmetry.space_group_name_H-M   'P 1'
#
loop_
_entity.id
_entity.type
_entity.pdbx_description
1 polymer ?
#
loop_
_entity_poly.entity_id
_entity_poly.type
_entity_poly.pdbx_seq_one_letter_code
_entity_poly.pdbx_strand_id
1 'polypeptide(L)'
;IRDRIYGAGQAGSTLYKEFARNPELGMRVCCYYDDDPQKAGSRLNGLKIYGPGSSLQRIVHDYAIKTIIIAVPSASGEHQTEMVNRCKSLGCRLKILPLLYDLVIEEESLYRNLRNIDVNDLLGRKEKNINIEDVSGYICGRTILVTGAGGSIGSELCRQISRFRPRRLVLFDIYENNMYDLISELTINLHLDQEMEIVSYIGSVRDFERIN
;
A
#
# COMPACT_ATOMS: atom_id res chain seq x y z
N ILE A 1 -20.65 -7.43 -8.30
CA ILE A 1 -19.90 -8.28 -7.34
C ILE A 1 -20.22 -7.75 -5.95
N ARG A 2 -20.48 -8.65 -4.98
CA ARG A 2 -20.74 -8.25 -3.59
C ARG A 2 -19.46 -8.42 -2.80
N ASP A 3 -19.07 -7.38 -2.08
CA ASP A 3 -17.81 -7.28 -1.40
C ASP A 3 -18.02 -6.97 0.09
N ARG A 4 -17.03 -7.31 0.92
CA ARG A 4 -17.00 -7.00 2.33
C ARG A 4 -15.68 -6.34 2.69
N ILE A 5 -15.73 -5.35 3.58
CA ILE A 5 -14.53 -4.77 4.16
C ILE A 5 -14.29 -5.39 5.54
N TYR A 6 -13.07 -5.88 5.76
CA TYR A 6 -12.55 -6.29 7.06
C TYR A 6 -11.74 -5.12 7.62
N GLY A 7 -12.24 -4.53 8.68
CA GLY A 7 -11.77 -3.28 9.28
C GLY A 7 -12.81 -2.17 9.14
N ALA A 8 -13.52 -1.89 10.23
CA ALA A 8 -14.51 -0.81 10.33
C ALA A 8 -13.91 0.44 10.97
N GLY A 9 -12.67 0.77 10.58
CA GLY A 9 -11.96 1.99 10.93
C GLY A 9 -12.04 3.06 9.83
N GLN A 10 -11.16 4.06 9.93
CA GLN A 10 -11.09 5.16 8.97
C GLN A 10 -10.81 4.67 7.55
N ALA A 11 -9.81 3.80 7.38
CA ALA A 11 -9.45 3.23 6.07
C ALA A 11 -10.63 2.50 5.41
N GLY A 12 -11.32 1.63 6.16
CA GLY A 12 -12.50 0.94 5.65
C GLY A 12 -13.66 1.87 5.29
N SER A 13 -13.88 2.93 6.09
CA SER A 13 -14.89 3.95 5.81
C SER A 13 -14.56 4.74 4.53
N THR A 14 -13.29 5.10 4.35
CA THR A 14 -12.84 5.84 3.16
C THR A 14 -12.96 4.99 1.89
N LEU A 15 -12.55 3.73 1.93
CA LEU A 15 -12.75 2.79 0.81
C LEU A 15 -14.24 2.63 0.43
N TYR A 16 -15.12 2.53 1.41
CA TYR A 16 -16.56 2.46 1.13
C TYR A 16 -17.04 3.71 0.38
N LYS A 17 -16.66 4.90 0.85
CA LYS A 17 -17.06 6.17 0.23
C LYS A 17 -16.52 6.27 -1.21
N GLU A 18 -15.32 5.79 -1.45
CA GLU A 18 -14.70 5.76 -2.77
C GLU A 18 -15.47 4.84 -3.71
N PHE A 19 -15.80 3.61 -3.30
CA PHE A 19 -16.61 2.69 -4.11
C PHE A 19 -18.02 3.21 -4.36
N ALA A 20 -18.61 3.91 -3.40
CA ALA A 20 -19.92 4.54 -3.56
C ALA A 20 -19.91 5.71 -4.56
N ARG A 21 -18.78 6.42 -4.66
CA ARG A 21 -18.59 7.54 -5.62
C ARG A 21 -18.21 7.08 -7.02
N ASN A 22 -17.62 5.87 -7.15
CA ASN A 22 -17.11 5.33 -8.40
C ASN A 22 -17.76 3.96 -8.71
N PRO A 23 -19.05 3.92 -9.11
CA PRO A 23 -19.78 2.67 -9.39
C PRO A 23 -19.17 1.85 -10.52
N GLU A 24 -18.40 2.49 -11.43
CA GLU A 24 -17.69 1.85 -12.54
C GLU A 24 -16.63 0.85 -12.07
N LEU A 25 -16.13 0.96 -10.83
CA LEU A 25 -15.22 -0.02 -10.22
C LEU A 25 -15.89 -1.39 -10.00
N GLY A 26 -17.22 -1.47 -10.11
CA GLY A 26 -17.98 -2.70 -9.96
C GLY A 26 -17.95 -3.32 -8.56
N MET A 27 -17.46 -2.57 -7.56
CA MET A 27 -17.33 -3.00 -6.16
C MET A 27 -18.56 -2.55 -5.36
N ARG A 28 -19.19 -3.48 -4.65
CA ARG A 28 -20.38 -3.19 -3.84
C ARG A 28 -20.22 -3.76 -2.44
N VAL A 29 -19.88 -2.90 -1.50
CA VAL A 29 -19.74 -3.29 -0.09
C VAL A 29 -21.13 -3.56 0.52
N CYS A 30 -21.29 -4.72 1.16
CA CYS A 30 -22.55 -5.16 1.78
C CYS A 30 -22.52 -5.05 3.31
N CYS A 31 -21.37 -5.23 3.92
CA CYS A 31 -21.18 -5.18 5.36
C CYS A 31 -19.71 -4.97 5.71
N TYR A 32 -19.47 -4.68 6.98
CA TYR A 32 -18.14 -4.65 7.59
C TYR A 32 -17.95 -5.85 8.53
N TYR A 33 -16.70 -6.17 8.80
CA TYR A 33 -16.29 -7.01 9.92
C TYR A 33 -15.14 -6.31 10.64
N ASP A 34 -15.13 -6.32 11.97
CA ASP A 34 -14.06 -5.74 12.78
C ASP A 34 -13.80 -6.66 13.98
N ASP A 35 -12.54 -6.80 14.38
CA ASP A 35 -12.17 -7.61 15.54
C ASP A 35 -12.45 -6.91 16.88
N ASP A 36 -12.71 -5.60 16.85
CA ASP A 36 -13.11 -4.84 18.02
C ASP A 36 -14.56 -5.18 18.44
N PRO A 37 -14.76 -5.84 19.59
CA PRO A 37 -16.08 -6.22 20.05
C PRO A 37 -16.99 -5.00 20.32
N GLN A 38 -16.43 -3.82 20.58
CA GLN A 38 -17.21 -2.60 20.84
C GLN A 38 -17.90 -2.09 19.58
N LYS A 39 -17.36 -2.39 18.41
CA LYS A 39 -17.96 -2.01 17.14
C LYS A 39 -19.02 -3.01 16.65
N ALA A 40 -18.98 -4.23 17.15
CA ALA A 40 -19.90 -5.29 16.75
C ALA A 40 -21.36 -4.91 16.97
N GLY A 41 -22.21 -5.15 15.96
CA GLY A 41 -23.64 -4.82 16.01
C GLY A 41 -23.97 -3.38 15.64
N SER A 42 -23.00 -2.47 15.64
CA SER A 42 -23.19 -1.07 15.21
C SER A 42 -23.25 -0.94 13.68
N ARG A 43 -23.39 0.28 13.16
CA ARG A 43 -23.41 0.58 11.74
C ARG A 43 -22.37 1.63 11.39
N LEU A 44 -21.71 1.42 10.25
CA LEU A 44 -20.79 2.38 9.64
C LEU A 44 -21.26 2.62 8.19
N ASN A 45 -21.42 3.88 7.81
CA ASN A 45 -21.96 4.25 6.48
C ASN A 45 -23.30 3.56 6.15
N GLY A 46 -24.16 3.32 7.15
CA GLY A 46 -25.43 2.63 7.00
C GLY A 46 -25.35 1.09 6.97
N LEU A 47 -24.16 0.52 6.81
CA LEU A 47 -23.92 -0.92 6.76
C LEU A 47 -23.61 -1.50 8.14
N LYS A 48 -24.08 -2.73 8.38
CA LYS A 48 -23.86 -3.45 9.64
C LYS A 48 -22.39 -3.85 9.80
N ILE A 49 -21.88 -3.70 11.01
CA ILE A 49 -20.57 -4.22 11.44
C ILE A 49 -20.80 -5.56 12.16
N TYR A 50 -20.17 -6.59 11.68
CA TYR A 50 -20.08 -7.89 12.34
C TYR A 50 -18.76 -7.96 13.13
N GLY A 51 -18.70 -8.75 14.17
CA GLY A 51 -17.53 -8.84 15.03
C GLY A 51 -17.26 -10.24 15.54
N PRO A 52 -16.35 -10.38 16.55
CA PRO A 52 -16.06 -11.65 17.22
C PRO A 52 -17.35 -12.33 17.69
N GLY A 53 -17.47 -13.62 17.42
CA GLY A 53 -18.71 -14.38 17.69
C GLY A 53 -19.67 -14.49 16.50
N SER A 54 -19.49 -13.70 15.45
CA SER A 54 -20.22 -13.89 14.18
C SER A 54 -19.46 -14.87 13.26
N SER A 55 -20.16 -15.88 12.74
CA SER A 55 -19.55 -16.81 11.78
C SER A 55 -19.24 -16.10 10.46
N LEU A 56 -17.96 -15.99 10.11
CA LEU A 56 -17.50 -15.43 8.85
C LEU A 56 -18.05 -16.19 7.64
N GLN A 57 -18.10 -17.53 7.73
CA GLN A 57 -18.64 -18.39 6.67
C GLN A 57 -20.12 -18.10 6.42
N ARG A 58 -20.89 -17.94 7.51
CA ARG A 58 -22.32 -17.63 7.39
C ARG A 58 -22.55 -16.27 6.75
N ILE A 59 -21.79 -15.26 7.14
CA ILE A 59 -21.87 -13.93 6.55
C ILE A 59 -21.53 -13.96 5.05
N VAL A 60 -20.47 -14.68 4.66
CA VAL A 60 -20.06 -14.85 3.27
C VAL A 60 -21.17 -15.51 2.45
N HIS A 61 -21.79 -16.53 3.00
CA HIS A 61 -22.90 -17.24 2.35
C HIS A 61 -24.15 -16.34 2.23
N ASP A 62 -24.61 -15.75 3.32
CA ASP A 62 -25.85 -14.98 3.40
C ASP A 62 -25.83 -13.73 2.48
N TYR A 63 -24.67 -13.08 2.36
CA TYR A 63 -24.49 -11.93 1.47
C TYR A 63 -23.95 -12.30 0.08
N ALA A 64 -23.67 -13.58 -0.19
CA ALA A 64 -23.05 -14.06 -1.42
C ALA A 64 -21.77 -13.26 -1.76
N ILE A 65 -20.89 -13.08 -0.77
CA ILE A 65 -19.67 -12.27 -0.87
C ILE A 65 -18.67 -12.98 -1.81
N LYS A 66 -18.09 -12.22 -2.71
CA LYS A 66 -17.08 -12.70 -3.67
C LYS A 66 -15.68 -12.19 -3.36
N THR A 67 -15.59 -11.02 -2.74
CA THR A 67 -14.29 -10.41 -2.38
C THR A 67 -14.32 -9.93 -0.93
N ILE A 68 -13.25 -10.17 -0.22
CA ILE A 68 -12.99 -9.61 1.11
C ILE A 68 -11.80 -8.67 0.98
N ILE A 69 -11.98 -7.44 1.44
CA ILE A 69 -10.94 -6.41 1.43
C ILE A 69 -10.49 -6.16 2.85
N ILE A 70 -9.23 -6.46 3.16
CA ILE A 70 -8.62 -6.22 4.46
C ILE A 70 -8.12 -4.79 4.48
N ALA A 71 -8.82 -3.93 5.22
CA ALA A 71 -8.59 -2.49 5.30
C ALA A 71 -8.16 -2.09 6.72
N VAL A 72 -7.08 -2.71 7.20
CA VAL A 72 -6.49 -2.46 8.52
C VAL A 72 -4.98 -2.21 8.34
N PRO A 73 -4.58 -1.09 7.69
CA PRO A 73 -3.18 -0.80 7.38
C PRO A 73 -2.32 -0.63 8.65
N SER A 74 -2.89 -0.14 9.75
CA SER A 74 -2.20 0.04 11.03
C SER A 74 -1.98 -1.25 11.83
N ALA A 75 -2.55 -2.39 11.39
CA ALA A 75 -2.33 -3.66 12.06
C ALA A 75 -0.91 -4.19 11.83
N SER A 76 -0.31 -4.78 12.86
CA SER A 76 0.99 -5.45 12.71
C SER A 76 0.93 -6.56 11.65
N GLY A 77 2.07 -6.86 11.01
CA GLY A 77 2.14 -7.93 9.99
C GLY A 77 1.66 -9.30 10.51
N GLU A 78 1.89 -9.60 11.78
CA GLU A 78 1.38 -10.82 12.43
C GLU A 78 -0.16 -10.82 12.48
N HIS A 79 -0.75 -9.70 12.85
CA HIS A 79 -2.20 -9.56 12.93
C HIS A 79 -2.86 -9.55 11.53
N GLN A 80 -2.23 -8.91 10.55
CA GLN A 80 -2.68 -9.00 9.16
C GLN A 80 -2.64 -10.43 8.64
N THR A 81 -1.56 -11.18 8.92
CA THR A 81 -1.44 -12.59 8.55
C THR A 81 -2.53 -13.44 9.17
N GLU A 82 -2.87 -13.20 10.45
CA GLU A 82 -3.96 -13.89 11.13
C GLU A 82 -5.32 -13.62 10.48
N MET A 83 -5.62 -12.36 10.15
CA MET A 83 -6.83 -11.97 9.42
C MET A 83 -6.93 -12.67 8.08
N VAL A 84 -5.83 -12.67 7.31
CA VAL A 84 -5.74 -13.37 6.02
C VAL A 84 -6.02 -14.85 6.17
N ASN A 85 -5.39 -15.52 7.15
CA ASN A 85 -5.57 -16.95 7.40
C ASN A 85 -7.02 -17.30 7.78
N ARG A 86 -7.68 -16.45 8.56
CA ARG A 86 -9.12 -16.62 8.87
C ARG A 86 -10.01 -16.48 7.62
N CYS A 87 -9.60 -15.68 6.66
CA CYS A 87 -10.40 -15.44 5.45
C CYS A 87 -10.13 -16.44 4.31
N LYS A 88 -8.97 -17.12 4.30
CA LYS A 88 -8.58 -18.08 3.24
C LYS A 88 -9.57 -19.22 3.03
N SER A 89 -10.08 -19.81 4.11
CA SER A 89 -11.00 -20.95 4.06
C SER A 89 -12.39 -20.58 3.51
N LEU A 90 -12.66 -19.30 3.27
CA LEU A 90 -13.99 -18.80 2.89
C LEU A 90 -14.27 -18.86 1.40
N GLY A 91 -13.28 -19.23 0.56
CA GLY A 91 -13.45 -19.32 -0.90
C GLY A 91 -13.67 -17.99 -1.61
N CYS A 92 -13.35 -16.87 -0.95
CA CYS A 92 -13.46 -15.52 -1.51
C CYS A 92 -12.10 -15.04 -2.06
N ARG A 93 -12.13 -14.12 -3.03
CA ARG A 93 -10.93 -13.36 -3.39
C ARG A 93 -10.55 -12.45 -2.24
N LEU A 94 -9.26 -12.41 -1.92
CA LEU A 94 -8.75 -11.57 -0.85
C LEU A 94 -7.94 -10.42 -1.45
N LYS A 95 -8.21 -9.22 -1.00
CA LYS A 95 -7.42 -8.01 -1.28
C LYS A 95 -7.00 -7.38 0.02
N ILE A 96 -5.84 -6.74 0.04
CA ILE A 96 -5.31 -6.04 1.20
C ILE A 96 -4.94 -4.61 0.85
N LEU A 97 -5.20 -3.70 1.78
CA LEU A 97 -4.69 -2.34 1.74
C LEU A 97 -3.34 -2.31 2.46
N PRO A 98 -2.23 -2.01 1.76
CA PRO A 98 -0.89 -2.02 2.36
C PRO A 98 -0.67 -0.91 3.39
N LEU A 99 0.32 -1.10 4.29
CA LEU A 99 0.67 -0.19 5.37
C LEU A 99 1.16 1.20 4.91
N LEU A 100 1.74 1.32 3.73
CA LEU A 100 2.28 2.58 3.17
C LEU A 100 1.23 3.69 2.96
N TYR A 101 -0.01 3.42 3.36
CA TYR A 101 -1.15 4.28 3.08
C TYR A 101 -1.30 5.49 4.01
N ASP A 102 -0.80 5.42 5.23
CA ASP A 102 -0.96 6.49 6.23
C ASP A 102 -0.15 7.77 5.90
N LEU A 103 0.73 7.73 4.89
CA LEU A 103 1.65 8.82 4.56
C LEU A 103 1.23 9.69 3.37
N VAL A 104 0.19 9.32 2.61
CA VAL A 104 -0.17 10.02 1.36
C VAL A 104 -1.69 10.23 1.28
N ILE A 105 -2.29 10.84 2.30
CA ILE A 105 -3.76 10.96 2.38
C ILE A 105 -4.25 12.32 1.91
N GLU A 106 -3.92 12.82 0.76
CA GLU A 106 -4.75 13.95 0.34
C GLU A 106 -5.42 13.83 -1.04
N GLU A 107 -4.93 13.05 -2.00
CA GLU A 107 -5.55 13.03 -3.34
C GLU A 107 -5.53 11.71 -4.12
N GLU A 108 -4.90 10.62 -3.68
CA GLU A 108 -4.88 9.38 -4.44
C GLU A 108 -5.94 8.35 -4.00
N SER A 109 -6.57 7.72 -5.00
CA SER A 109 -7.61 6.70 -4.83
C SER A 109 -7.10 5.47 -4.06
N LEU A 110 -7.69 5.17 -2.90
CA LEU A 110 -7.40 3.97 -2.09
C LEU A 110 -7.55 2.67 -2.88
N TYR A 111 -8.50 2.65 -3.81
CA TYR A 111 -8.76 1.51 -4.66
C TYR A 111 -7.54 1.12 -5.49
N ARG A 112 -6.76 2.08 -5.99
CA ARG A 112 -5.56 1.81 -6.79
C ARG A 112 -4.47 1.10 -5.99
N ASN A 113 -4.46 1.29 -4.69
CA ASN A 113 -3.50 0.67 -3.77
C ASN A 113 -3.95 -0.72 -3.27
N LEU A 114 -5.17 -1.16 -3.60
CA LEU A 114 -5.62 -2.50 -3.28
C LEU A 114 -4.86 -3.53 -4.12
N ARG A 115 -4.07 -4.38 -3.45
CA ARG A 115 -3.40 -5.51 -4.09
C ARG A 115 -4.08 -6.84 -3.77
N ASN A 116 -4.00 -7.78 -4.69
CA ASN A 116 -4.35 -9.16 -4.39
C ASN A 116 -3.35 -9.71 -3.36
N ILE A 117 -3.82 -10.58 -2.48
CA ILE A 117 -2.93 -11.24 -1.51
C ILE A 117 -2.04 -12.21 -2.25
N ASP A 118 -0.73 -12.00 -2.16
CA ASP A 118 0.30 -12.88 -2.71
C ASP A 118 0.62 -14.01 -1.72
N VAL A 119 1.25 -15.08 -2.25
CA VAL A 119 1.79 -16.19 -1.45
C VAL A 119 2.81 -15.68 -0.40
N ASN A 120 3.52 -14.61 -0.71
CA ASN A 120 4.48 -13.97 0.20
C ASN A 120 3.83 -13.34 1.44
N ASP A 121 2.61 -12.82 1.33
CA ASP A 121 1.82 -12.31 2.46
C ASP A 121 1.48 -13.43 3.46
N LEU A 122 1.65 -14.67 3.04
CA LEU A 122 1.28 -15.89 3.76
C LEU A 122 2.44 -16.57 4.45
N LEU A 123 3.67 -16.25 4.05
CA LEU A 123 4.87 -16.92 4.55
C LEU A 123 5.37 -16.34 5.88
N GLY A 124 4.63 -15.40 6.49
CA GLY A 124 4.96 -14.84 7.80
C GLY A 124 6.38 -14.24 7.85
N ARG A 125 6.92 -13.85 6.70
CA ARG A 125 8.17 -13.09 6.69
C ARG A 125 7.86 -11.80 7.42
N LYS A 126 8.36 -11.67 8.64
CA LYS A 126 8.31 -10.44 9.43
C LYS A 126 8.87 -9.35 8.53
N GLU A 127 7.98 -8.55 7.92
CA GLU A 127 8.41 -7.23 7.47
C GLU A 127 8.99 -6.61 8.73
N LYS A 128 10.29 -6.36 8.74
CA LYS A 128 10.89 -5.55 9.77
C LYS A 128 10.11 -4.25 9.72
N ASN A 129 9.32 -3.97 10.75
CA ASN A 129 8.70 -2.67 10.91
C ASN A 129 9.86 -1.68 11.00
N ILE A 130 10.22 -1.13 9.85
CA ILE A 130 11.14 -0.01 9.78
C ILE A 130 10.32 1.15 10.32
N ASN A 131 10.72 1.66 11.48
CA ASN A 131 10.09 2.85 12.03
C ASN A 131 10.27 3.97 11.00
N ILE A 132 9.17 4.42 10.42
CA ILE A 132 9.14 5.39 9.32
C ILE A 132 9.76 6.72 9.78
N GLU A 133 9.61 7.06 11.06
CA GLU A 133 10.23 8.26 11.66
C GLU A 133 11.76 8.15 11.63
N ASP A 134 12.33 6.98 11.91
CA ASP A 134 13.75 6.73 11.81
C ASP A 134 14.26 6.89 10.37
N VAL A 135 13.52 6.31 9.40
CA VAL A 135 13.88 6.40 7.96
C VAL A 135 13.77 7.84 7.47
N SER A 136 12.72 8.56 7.85
CA SER A 136 12.52 9.97 7.50
C SER A 136 13.68 10.82 7.99
N GLY A 137 14.17 10.62 9.22
CA GLY A 137 15.32 11.32 9.77
C GLY A 137 16.63 11.10 9.01
N TYR A 138 16.80 9.92 8.38
CA TYR A 138 17.98 9.61 7.56
C TYR A 138 17.89 10.16 6.12
N ILE A 139 16.72 10.40 5.58
CA ILE A 139 16.50 10.74 4.17
C ILE A 139 16.18 12.21 3.98
N CYS A 140 15.29 12.78 4.82
CA CYS A 140 14.79 14.13 4.66
C CYS A 140 15.94 15.17 4.62
N GLY A 141 15.94 16.03 3.60
CA GLY A 141 16.94 17.07 3.40
C GLY A 141 18.35 16.57 3.07
N ARG A 142 18.57 15.28 2.88
CA ARG A 142 19.86 14.67 2.57
C ARG A 142 20.06 14.48 1.07
N THR A 143 21.30 14.24 0.68
CA THR A 143 21.64 13.74 -0.67
C THR A 143 21.71 12.22 -0.61
N ILE A 144 20.91 11.55 -1.41
CA ILE A 144 20.80 10.09 -1.45
C ILE A 144 21.25 9.59 -2.81
N LEU A 145 22.18 8.67 -2.83
CA LEU A 145 22.63 7.97 -4.03
C LEU A 145 21.97 6.59 -4.11
N VAL A 146 21.35 6.29 -5.24
CA VAL A 146 20.81 4.95 -5.54
C VAL A 146 21.56 4.38 -6.74
N THR A 147 22.30 3.29 -6.52
CA THR A 147 22.94 2.52 -7.59
C THR A 147 22.02 1.43 -8.08
N GLY A 148 22.08 1.11 -9.38
CA GLY A 148 21.12 0.18 -9.99
C GLY A 148 19.70 0.79 -10.08
N ALA A 149 19.62 2.11 -10.19
CA ALA A 149 18.36 2.86 -10.12
C ALA A 149 17.38 2.50 -11.24
N GLY A 150 17.87 2.13 -12.42
CA GLY A 150 17.05 1.65 -13.56
C GLY A 150 16.56 0.21 -13.43
N GLY A 151 17.02 -0.55 -12.43
CA GLY A 151 16.56 -1.91 -12.16
C GLY A 151 15.23 -1.94 -11.40
N SER A 152 14.58 -3.12 -11.33
CA SER A 152 13.28 -3.30 -10.69
C SER A 152 13.28 -2.92 -9.20
N ILE A 153 14.34 -3.24 -8.46
CA ILE A 153 14.46 -2.89 -7.02
C ILE A 153 14.88 -1.42 -6.88
N GLY A 154 15.87 -0.96 -7.65
CA GLY A 154 16.39 0.39 -7.56
C GLY A 154 15.35 1.46 -7.93
N SER A 155 14.55 1.22 -8.97
CA SER A 155 13.50 2.14 -9.36
C SER A 155 12.39 2.26 -8.30
N GLU A 156 11.99 1.15 -7.70
CA GLU A 156 11.02 1.18 -6.60
C GLU A 156 11.59 1.88 -5.36
N LEU A 157 12.86 1.65 -5.05
CA LEU A 157 13.53 2.36 -3.96
C LEU A 157 13.57 3.87 -4.21
N CYS A 158 13.83 4.31 -5.45
CA CYS A 158 13.80 5.72 -5.83
C CYS A 158 12.42 6.35 -5.63
N ARG A 159 11.33 5.64 -6.02
CA ARG A 159 9.94 6.08 -5.78
C ARG A 159 9.64 6.25 -4.30
N GLN A 160 10.09 5.31 -3.48
CA GLN A 160 9.88 5.39 -2.03
C GLN A 160 10.70 6.50 -1.39
N ILE A 161 11.99 6.63 -1.74
CA ILE A 161 12.87 7.68 -1.20
C ILE A 161 12.36 9.07 -1.55
N SER A 162 11.86 9.29 -2.76
CA SER A 162 11.36 10.60 -3.20
C SER A 162 10.25 11.13 -2.29
N ARG A 163 9.43 10.25 -1.71
CA ARG A 163 8.34 10.62 -0.78
C ARG A 163 8.83 11.22 0.54
N PHE A 164 10.08 10.90 0.94
CA PHE A 164 10.69 11.44 2.16
C PHE A 164 11.40 12.77 1.95
N ARG A 165 11.24 13.40 0.79
CA ARG A 165 11.77 14.74 0.46
C ARG A 165 13.28 14.85 0.70
N PRO A 166 14.13 14.03 0.08
CA PRO A 166 15.57 14.28 0.09
C PRO A 166 15.84 15.61 -0.61
N ARG A 167 16.92 16.30 -0.19
CA ARG A 167 17.36 17.51 -0.91
C ARG A 167 17.79 17.19 -2.33
N ARG A 168 18.48 16.04 -2.52
CA ARG A 168 18.96 15.57 -3.83
C ARG A 168 18.85 14.06 -3.91
N LEU A 169 18.30 13.56 -5.01
CA LEU A 169 18.27 12.14 -5.34
C LEU A 169 19.19 11.89 -6.54
N VAL A 170 20.30 11.17 -6.32
CA VAL A 170 21.28 10.83 -7.33
C VAL A 170 21.02 9.41 -7.81
N LEU A 171 20.73 9.26 -9.09
CA LEU A 171 20.43 8.00 -9.75
C LEU A 171 21.65 7.53 -10.55
N PHE A 172 22.09 6.31 -10.33
CA PHE A 172 23.25 5.75 -11.05
C PHE A 172 22.91 4.37 -11.60
N ASP A 173 23.00 4.19 -12.92
CA ASP A 173 22.74 2.91 -13.60
C ASP A 173 23.47 2.84 -14.94
N ILE A 174 23.61 1.63 -15.49
CA ILE A 174 24.16 1.40 -16.85
C ILE A 174 23.10 1.53 -17.94
N TYR A 175 21.80 1.39 -17.60
CA TYR A 175 20.69 1.35 -18.55
C TYR A 175 20.03 2.72 -18.72
N GLU A 176 20.42 3.43 -19.78
CA GLU A 176 19.95 4.80 -20.08
C GLU A 176 18.42 4.87 -20.26
N ASN A 177 17.82 3.95 -21.00
CA ASN A 177 16.38 3.96 -21.26
C ASN A 177 15.55 3.86 -19.98
N ASN A 178 15.90 2.90 -19.12
CA ASN A 178 15.19 2.71 -17.84
C ASN A 178 15.35 3.93 -16.92
N MET A 179 16.51 4.58 -16.97
CA MET A 179 16.78 5.80 -16.22
C MET A 179 15.92 6.97 -16.72
N TYR A 180 15.79 7.11 -18.05
CA TYR A 180 14.93 8.13 -18.65
C TYR A 180 13.47 7.97 -18.23
N ASP A 181 12.96 6.73 -18.30
CA ASP A 181 11.58 6.41 -17.91
C ASP A 181 11.35 6.73 -16.43
N LEU A 182 12.28 6.32 -15.55
CA LEU A 182 12.20 6.58 -14.11
C LEU A 182 12.22 8.09 -13.80
N ILE A 183 13.12 8.84 -14.41
CA ILE A 183 13.22 10.30 -14.21
C ILE A 183 11.95 11.00 -14.66
N SER A 184 11.42 10.63 -15.83
CA SER A 184 10.18 11.16 -16.37
C SER A 184 9.01 10.88 -15.40
N GLU A 185 8.90 9.66 -14.89
CA GLU A 185 7.90 9.26 -13.92
C GLU A 185 8.02 10.06 -12.61
N LEU A 186 9.22 10.15 -12.03
CA LEU A 186 9.46 10.87 -10.79
C LEU A 186 9.18 12.38 -10.95
N THR A 187 9.51 12.97 -12.09
CA THR A 187 9.27 14.39 -12.35
C THR A 187 7.79 14.71 -12.51
N ILE A 188 7.02 13.80 -13.14
CA ILE A 188 5.56 13.95 -13.30
C ILE A 188 4.84 13.79 -11.96
N ASN A 189 5.26 12.81 -11.17
CA ASN A 189 4.62 12.48 -9.88
C ASN A 189 5.00 13.44 -8.75
N LEU A 190 6.15 14.08 -8.84
CA LEU A 190 6.53 15.17 -7.96
C LEU A 190 5.85 16.42 -8.49
N HIS A 191 4.66 16.75 -7.97
CA HIS A 191 4.07 18.07 -8.19
C HIS A 191 5.13 19.15 -7.98
N LEU A 192 5.24 20.08 -8.90
CA LEU A 192 6.32 21.07 -9.09
C LEU A 192 6.67 21.98 -7.87
N ASP A 193 6.02 21.77 -6.73
CA ASP A 193 6.25 22.52 -5.49
C ASP A 193 7.34 21.93 -4.58
N GLN A 194 8.01 20.85 -4.99
CA GLN A 194 9.02 20.22 -4.14
C GLN A 194 10.43 20.54 -4.63
N GLU A 195 11.22 21.18 -3.77
CA GLU A 195 12.63 21.56 -3.98
C GLU A 195 13.60 20.35 -4.03
N MET A 196 13.15 19.18 -4.53
CA MET A 196 14.02 18.01 -4.67
C MET A 196 14.73 18.04 -6.02
N GLU A 197 16.07 18.04 -5.97
CA GLU A 197 16.91 17.93 -7.16
C GLU A 197 17.10 16.45 -7.54
N ILE A 198 16.77 16.09 -8.80
CA ILE A 198 17.07 14.76 -9.34
C ILE A 198 18.27 14.89 -10.30
N VAL A 199 19.30 14.09 -10.05
CA VAL A 199 20.52 14.03 -10.87
C VAL A 199 20.75 12.60 -11.31
N SER A 200 21.05 12.38 -12.60
CA SER A 200 21.30 11.04 -13.11
C SER A 200 22.70 10.92 -13.74
N TYR A 201 23.32 9.79 -13.51
CA TYR A 201 24.59 9.41 -14.13
C TYR A 201 24.47 8.02 -14.75
N ILE A 202 24.95 7.89 -16.00
CA ILE A 202 25.00 6.62 -16.71
C ILE A 202 26.39 6.05 -16.60
N GLY A 203 26.52 4.87 -15.99
CA GLY A 203 27.81 4.21 -15.81
C GLY A 203 27.71 2.92 -15.03
N SER A 204 28.82 2.19 -14.98
CA SER A 204 28.95 0.95 -14.23
C SER A 204 29.56 1.21 -12.85
N VAL A 205 28.99 0.63 -11.77
CA VAL A 205 29.57 0.64 -10.43
C VAL A 205 30.94 -0.09 -10.35
N ARG A 206 31.33 -0.78 -11.43
CA ARG A 206 32.65 -1.43 -11.55
C ARG A 206 33.72 -0.50 -12.13
N ASP A 207 33.31 0.64 -12.63
CA ASP A 207 34.20 1.66 -13.19
C ASP A 207 34.58 2.67 -12.11
N PHE A 208 35.72 2.44 -11.48
CA PHE A 208 36.23 3.25 -10.37
C PHE A 208 36.57 4.69 -10.77
N GLU A 209 36.97 4.92 -12.02
CA GLU A 209 37.33 6.26 -12.49
C GLU A 209 36.07 7.15 -12.65
N ARG A 210 34.93 6.54 -12.86
CA ARG A 210 33.65 7.25 -13.03
C ARG A 210 32.86 7.49 -11.73
N ILE A 211 33.22 6.77 -10.67
CA ILE A 211 32.53 6.89 -9.38
C ILE A 211 33.23 7.89 -8.45
N ASN A 212 34.52 8.11 -8.62
CA ASN A 212 35.31 9.11 -7.91
C ASN A 212 35.27 10.46 -8.61
#